data_0a418f9de093df1b565ec8dd337544e8
#
_entry.id   0a418f9de093df1b565ec8dd337544e8
#
_cell.length_a   1.000
_cell.length_b   1.000
_cell.length_c   1.000
_cell.angle_alpha   90.00
_cell.angle_beta   90.00
_cell.angle_gamma   90.00
#
_symmetry.space_group_name_H-M   'P 1'
#
loop_
_entity.id
_entity.type
_entity.pdbx_description
1 polymer ?
#
loop_
_entity_poly.entity_id
_entity_poly.type
_entity_poly.pdbx_seq_one_letter_code
_entity_poly.pdbx_strand_id
1 'polypeptide(L)'
;MQDNQAFRALFTLPPIQPSASTSLTVPEMPAPKVVTGDREVDAVLWLQECVRTGHQALIDKALEAAKKITTPMKDLGVRYGQYLMRQHGSSVMAAFGSMGFGELESQANSAIERQRKRHIALSRFGTEESLFSDTPAEAACKKALRGVKRIKNRVFNDYGMEQVAERFAKRPDLQPNTLADCLHGRAYWHELDRLRTPFGCGDSPAYAQAHDDHCFAMLAKIAPRTKEESFAVLEHIEEYDDTDRQESPAILHNLISGGWA
;
A
#
# COMPACT_ATOMS: atom_id res chain seq x y z
N MET A 1 -6.04 -16.35 -28.10
CA MET A 1 -4.74 -15.74 -27.76
C MET A 1 -4.08 -16.53 -26.64
N GLN A 2 -2.74 -16.58 -26.59
CA GLN A 2 -1.99 -17.20 -25.48
C GLN A 2 -1.50 -16.10 -24.52
N ASP A 3 -1.28 -16.49 -23.28
CA ASP A 3 -0.72 -15.60 -22.25
C ASP A 3 0.68 -15.12 -22.66
N ASN A 4 0.97 -13.87 -22.35
CA ASN A 4 2.25 -13.25 -22.67
C ASN A 4 3.31 -13.61 -21.61
N GLN A 5 4.14 -14.61 -21.92
CA GLN A 5 5.16 -15.09 -21.00
C GLN A 5 6.21 -14.03 -20.65
N ALA A 6 6.60 -13.17 -21.61
CA ALA A 6 7.56 -12.09 -21.36
C ALA A 6 6.97 -11.03 -20.42
N PHE A 7 5.70 -10.67 -20.59
CA PHE A 7 4.95 -9.80 -19.70
C PHE A 7 4.89 -10.39 -18.29
N ARG A 8 4.44 -11.65 -18.16
CA ARG A 8 4.32 -12.31 -16.85
C ARG A 8 5.66 -12.41 -16.12
N ALA A 9 6.74 -12.75 -16.84
CA ALA A 9 8.08 -12.79 -16.25
C ALA A 9 8.53 -11.42 -15.75
N LEU A 10 8.22 -10.34 -16.49
CA LEU A 10 8.56 -8.98 -16.12
C LEU A 10 7.78 -8.50 -14.88
N PHE A 11 6.49 -8.82 -14.80
CA PHE A 11 5.59 -8.47 -13.71
C PHE A 11 5.48 -9.58 -12.65
N THR A 12 6.61 -10.17 -12.30
CA THR A 12 6.70 -11.17 -11.23
C THR A 12 7.61 -10.64 -10.12
N LEU A 13 7.11 -10.63 -8.89
CA LEU A 13 7.90 -10.25 -7.71
C LEU A 13 8.95 -11.33 -7.38
N PRO A 14 10.06 -10.96 -6.76
CA PRO A 14 11.03 -11.94 -6.26
C PRO A 14 10.34 -12.99 -5.37
N PRO A 15 10.74 -14.26 -5.44
CA PRO A 15 10.21 -15.29 -4.55
C PRO A 15 10.58 -14.99 -3.10
N ILE A 16 9.76 -15.49 -2.17
CA ILE A 16 10.11 -15.44 -0.74
C ILE A 16 11.36 -16.30 -0.54
N GLN A 17 12.42 -15.68 -0.04
CA GLN A 17 13.63 -16.39 0.32
C GLN A 17 13.43 -17.01 1.71
N PRO A 18 13.81 -18.27 1.93
CA PRO A 18 13.87 -18.82 3.28
C PRO A 18 14.83 -17.93 4.07
N SER A 19 14.27 -17.15 5.01
CA SER A 19 15.05 -16.17 5.77
C SER A 19 16.19 -16.89 6.48
N ALA A 20 17.41 -16.50 6.16
CA ALA A 20 18.48 -16.61 7.11
C ALA A 20 17.95 -15.95 8.38
N SER A 21 17.85 -16.73 9.46
CA SER A 21 17.35 -16.34 10.77
C SER A 21 17.52 -14.84 11.02
N THR A 22 16.45 -14.06 10.85
CA THR A 22 16.37 -12.74 11.43
C THR A 22 16.28 -13.00 12.92
N SER A 23 17.42 -13.05 13.58
CA SER A 23 17.50 -12.99 15.03
C SER A 23 16.71 -11.76 15.42
N LEU A 24 15.50 -11.96 15.94
CA LEU A 24 14.66 -10.89 16.46
C LEU A 24 15.37 -10.31 17.68
N THR A 25 16.31 -9.43 17.43
CA THR A 25 16.91 -8.62 18.49
C THR A 25 15.77 -7.81 19.06
N VAL A 26 15.41 -8.09 20.33
CA VAL A 26 14.40 -7.28 21.03
C VAL A 26 14.88 -5.84 20.97
N PRO A 27 14.14 -4.92 20.36
CA PRO A 27 14.56 -3.53 20.31
C PRO A 27 14.69 -2.99 21.72
N GLU A 28 15.61 -2.06 21.91
CA GLU A 28 15.75 -1.36 23.18
C GLU A 28 14.44 -0.62 23.50
N MET A 29 14.06 -0.65 24.78
CA MET A 29 12.86 0.04 25.22
C MET A 29 13.01 1.55 24.98
N PRO A 30 12.03 2.22 24.35
CA PRO A 30 12.09 3.67 24.15
C PRO A 30 12.32 4.42 25.46
N ALA A 31 13.20 5.40 25.45
CA ALA A 31 13.44 6.24 26.64
C ALA A 31 12.21 7.14 26.91
N PRO A 32 11.76 7.27 28.17
CA PRO A 32 10.69 8.21 28.51
C PRO A 32 11.08 9.65 28.16
N LYS A 33 10.14 10.40 27.59
CA LYS A 33 10.32 11.81 27.24
C LYS A 33 9.22 12.65 27.88
N VAL A 34 9.57 13.84 28.34
CA VAL A 34 8.59 14.85 28.76
C VAL A 34 8.20 15.66 27.53
N VAL A 35 6.95 15.53 27.13
CA VAL A 35 6.38 16.18 25.93
C VAL A 35 5.42 17.30 26.32
N THR A 36 4.46 16.99 27.19
CA THR A 36 3.40 17.92 27.59
C THR A 36 3.65 18.58 28.95
N GLY A 37 4.44 17.94 29.79
CA GLY A 37 4.61 18.26 31.19
C GLY A 37 3.50 17.71 32.11
N ASP A 38 2.45 17.10 31.54
CA ASP A 38 1.46 16.30 32.26
C ASP A 38 1.96 14.86 32.36
N ARG A 39 2.29 14.44 33.58
CA ARG A 39 2.94 13.15 33.84
C ARG A 39 2.14 11.96 33.35
N GLU A 40 0.80 11.99 33.43
CA GLU A 40 -0.04 10.89 32.99
C GLU A 40 -0.17 10.88 31.46
N VAL A 41 -0.32 12.05 30.83
CA VAL A 41 -0.33 12.19 29.38
C VAL A 41 1.02 11.73 28.78
N ASP A 42 2.13 12.17 29.35
CA ASP A 42 3.47 11.80 28.91
C ASP A 42 3.72 10.28 29.08
N ALA A 43 3.18 9.68 30.15
CA ALA A 43 3.22 8.23 30.33
C ALA A 43 2.47 7.50 29.22
N VAL A 44 1.27 7.94 28.84
CA VAL A 44 0.52 7.32 27.73
C VAL A 44 1.27 7.48 26.39
N LEU A 45 1.84 8.65 26.12
CA LEU A 45 2.65 8.87 24.91
C LEU A 45 3.85 7.93 24.85
N TRP A 46 4.52 7.70 25.98
CA TRP A 46 5.61 6.74 26.07
C TRP A 46 5.13 5.29 25.83
N LEU A 47 3.98 4.90 26.41
CA LEU A 47 3.37 3.58 26.16
C LEU A 47 3.05 3.39 24.68
N GLN A 48 2.54 4.42 24.00
CA GLN A 48 2.31 4.38 22.55
C GLN A 48 3.63 4.18 21.77
N GLU A 49 4.73 4.81 22.17
CA GLU A 49 6.04 4.57 21.52
C GLU A 49 6.48 3.11 21.70
N CYS A 50 6.31 2.53 22.90
CA CYS A 50 6.60 1.12 23.13
C CYS A 50 5.75 0.19 22.25
N VAL A 51 4.45 0.46 22.15
CA VAL A 51 3.52 -0.31 21.32
C VAL A 51 3.86 -0.18 19.84
N ARG A 52 4.21 0.99 19.35
CA ARG A 52 4.59 1.26 17.94
C ARG A 52 5.81 0.47 17.47
N THR A 53 6.63 -0.05 18.38
CA THR A 53 7.74 -0.95 18.01
C THR A 53 7.26 -2.23 17.32
N GLY A 54 6.01 -2.64 17.55
CA GLY A 54 5.45 -3.90 17.04
C GLY A 54 6.06 -5.16 17.67
N HIS A 55 6.92 -4.99 18.69
CA HIS A 55 7.56 -6.12 19.35
C HIS A 55 6.72 -6.63 20.52
N GLN A 56 6.29 -7.89 20.49
CA GLN A 56 5.33 -8.47 21.42
C GLN A 56 5.72 -8.24 22.89
N ALA A 57 6.97 -8.50 23.27
CA ALA A 57 7.42 -8.33 24.65
C ALA A 57 7.37 -6.87 25.16
N LEU A 58 7.53 -5.88 24.29
CA LEU A 58 7.39 -4.46 24.63
C LEU A 58 5.92 -4.05 24.69
N ILE A 59 5.11 -4.59 23.80
CA ILE A 59 3.66 -4.40 23.79
C ILE A 59 3.04 -4.93 25.09
N ASP A 60 3.37 -6.15 25.48
CA ASP A 60 2.84 -6.77 26.71
C ASP A 60 3.18 -5.93 27.93
N LYS A 61 4.44 -5.47 28.04
CA LYS A 61 4.88 -4.58 29.12
C LYS A 61 4.13 -3.25 29.12
N ALA A 62 3.91 -2.66 27.93
CA ALA A 62 3.19 -1.40 27.80
C ALA A 62 1.73 -1.55 28.21
N LEU A 63 1.04 -2.61 27.76
CA LEU A 63 -0.36 -2.87 28.11
C LEU A 63 -0.52 -3.15 29.62
N GLU A 64 0.41 -3.90 30.24
CA GLU A 64 0.40 -4.11 31.67
C GLU A 64 0.66 -2.79 32.46
N ALA A 65 1.55 -1.94 31.98
CA ALA A 65 1.79 -0.64 32.59
C ALA A 65 0.57 0.29 32.45
N ALA A 66 -0.14 0.22 31.32
CA ALA A 66 -1.35 1.01 31.08
C ALA A 66 -2.44 0.73 32.11
N LYS A 67 -2.57 -0.51 32.60
CA LYS A 67 -3.55 -0.89 33.65
C LYS A 67 -3.34 -0.16 34.99
N LYS A 68 -2.15 0.39 35.21
CA LYS A 68 -1.81 1.16 36.43
C LYS A 68 -2.24 2.63 36.35
N ILE A 69 -2.64 3.11 35.18
CA ILE A 69 -3.15 4.46 34.99
C ILE A 69 -4.61 4.47 35.43
N THR A 70 -4.89 5.26 36.47
CA THR A 70 -6.23 5.34 37.08
C THR A 70 -7.15 6.35 36.40
N THR A 71 -6.57 7.39 35.80
CA THR A 71 -7.34 8.39 35.04
C THR A 71 -7.87 7.77 33.75
N PRO A 72 -9.16 7.95 33.43
CA PRO A 72 -9.73 7.44 32.19
C PRO A 72 -8.96 7.94 30.96
N MET A 73 -8.66 7.05 30.01
CA MET A 73 -7.93 7.39 28.78
C MET A 73 -8.59 8.51 27.99
N LYS A 74 -9.94 8.59 28.01
CA LYS A 74 -10.68 9.66 27.38
C LYS A 74 -10.32 11.04 27.96
N ASP A 75 -10.18 11.14 29.29
CA ASP A 75 -9.86 12.40 29.96
C ASP A 75 -8.41 12.81 29.67
N LEU A 76 -7.50 11.84 29.63
CA LEU A 76 -6.11 12.08 29.22
C LEU A 76 -6.04 12.53 27.75
N GLY A 77 -6.86 11.96 26.85
CA GLY A 77 -6.99 12.39 25.47
C GLY A 77 -7.46 13.84 25.34
N VAL A 78 -8.41 14.26 26.17
CA VAL A 78 -8.87 15.66 26.23
C VAL A 78 -7.73 16.60 26.67
N ARG A 79 -6.98 16.24 27.71
CA ARG A 79 -5.81 17.03 28.18
C ARG A 79 -4.75 17.14 27.08
N TYR A 80 -4.48 16.04 26.37
CA TYR A 80 -3.54 16.04 25.25
C TYR A 80 -4.02 16.90 24.10
N GLY A 81 -5.29 16.82 23.73
CA GLY A 81 -5.90 17.69 22.71
C GLY A 81 -5.80 19.18 23.07
N GLN A 82 -6.02 19.54 24.34
CA GLN A 82 -5.83 20.91 24.84
C GLN A 82 -4.37 21.38 24.74
N TYR A 83 -3.42 20.48 25.02
CA TYR A 83 -1.99 20.77 24.83
C TYR A 83 -1.70 21.05 23.35
N LEU A 84 -2.12 20.18 22.43
CA LEU A 84 -1.94 20.36 20.99
C LEU A 84 -2.58 21.66 20.47
N MET A 85 -3.77 22.01 20.96
CA MET A 85 -4.43 23.25 20.59
C MET A 85 -3.60 24.48 21.00
N ARG A 86 -3.02 24.46 22.21
CA ARG A 86 -2.12 25.54 22.67
C ARG A 86 -0.85 25.65 21.84
N GLN A 87 -0.30 24.50 21.38
CA GLN A 87 0.93 24.48 20.59
C GLN A 87 0.70 24.92 19.12
N HIS A 88 -0.40 24.50 18.52
CA HIS A 88 -0.62 24.69 17.09
C HIS A 88 -1.68 25.74 16.74
N GLY A 89 -2.42 26.25 17.72
CA GLY A 89 -3.47 27.26 17.50
C GLY A 89 -4.64 26.80 16.63
N SER A 90 -4.77 25.50 16.34
CA SER A 90 -5.77 24.91 15.46
C SER A 90 -6.51 23.77 16.14
N SER A 91 -7.84 23.91 16.27
CA SER A 91 -8.69 22.84 16.81
C SER A 91 -8.75 21.61 15.91
N VAL A 92 -8.64 21.78 14.59
CA VAL A 92 -8.61 20.69 13.62
C VAL A 92 -7.32 19.86 13.77
N MET A 93 -6.16 20.52 13.86
CA MET A 93 -4.88 19.84 14.10
C MET A 93 -4.84 19.14 15.45
N ALA A 94 -5.42 19.76 16.51
CA ALA A 94 -5.53 19.14 17.81
C ALA A 94 -6.42 17.90 17.81
N ALA A 95 -7.57 17.95 17.10
CA ALA A 95 -8.47 16.82 16.97
C ALA A 95 -7.79 15.65 16.23
N PHE A 96 -7.14 15.89 15.10
CA PHE A 96 -6.40 14.85 14.38
C PHE A 96 -5.23 14.29 15.21
N GLY A 97 -4.46 15.14 15.89
CA GLY A 97 -3.30 14.71 16.68
C GLY A 97 -3.67 13.92 17.95
N SER A 98 -4.88 14.10 18.48
CA SER A 98 -5.40 13.34 19.63
C SER A 98 -6.29 12.16 19.29
N MET A 99 -6.58 11.95 18.00
CA MET A 99 -7.38 10.82 17.53
C MET A 99 -6.70 9.50 17.89
N GLY A 100 -7.45 8.57 18.49
CA GLY A 100 -6.93 7.28 18.95
C GLY A 100 -5.99 7.36 20.15
N PHE A 101 -5.88 8.52 20.82
CA PHE A 101 -5.09 8.64 22.04
C PHE A 101 -5.64 7.68 23.12
N GLY A 102 -4.77 6.81 23.61
CA GLY A 102 -5.16 5.79 24.58
C GLY A 102 -5.70 4.47 24.00
N GLU A 103 -5.90 4.36 22.70
CA GLU A 103 -6.31 3.11 22.01
C GLU A 103 -5.11 2.16 21.85
N LEU A 104 -4.41 1.84 22.94
CA LEU A 104 -3.14 1.10 22.92
C LEU A 104 -3.28 -0.31 22.32
N GLU A 105 -4.39 -1.01 22.56
CA GLU A 105 -4.62 -2.35 21.99
C GLU A 105 -4.80 -2.30 20.47
N SER A 106 -5.58 -1.36 19.96
CA SER A 106 -5.75 -1.14 18.52
C SER A 106 -4.42 -0.77 17.85
N GLN A 107 -3.65 0.11 18.48
CA GLN A 107 -2.31 0.50 18.03
C GLN A 107 -1.34 -0.68 18.06
N ALA A 108 -1.42 -1.56 19.07
CA ALA A 108 -0.62 -2.77 19.18
C ALA A 108 -0.88 -3.72 18.02
N ASN A 109 -2.15 -4.02 17.75
CA ASN A 109 -2.54 -4.90 16.64
C ASN A 109 -2.07 -4.35 15.30
N SER A 110 -2.22 -3.04 15.08
CA SER A 110 -1.74 -2.36 13.87
C SER A 110 -0.22 -2.41 13.74
N ALA A 111 0.52 -2.27 14.86
CA ALA A 111 1.97 -2.33 14.85
C ALA A 111 2.50 -3.75 14.58
N ILE A 112 1.89 -4.78 15.16
CA ILE A 112 2.21 -6.19 14.91
C ILE A 112 1.99 -6.52 13.43
N GLU A 113 0.84 -6.13 12.88
CA GLU A 113 0.52 -6.39 11.48
C GLU A 113 1.48 -5.65 10.53
N ARG A 114 1.87 -4.42 10.88
CA ARG A 114 2.90 -3.67 10.14
C ARG A 114 4.24 -4.39 10.15
N GLN A 115 4.68 -4.90 11.29
CA GLN A 115 5.93 -5.65 11.39
C GLN A 115 5.87 -6.96 10.60
N ARG A 116 4.74 -7.66 10.63
CA ARG A 116 4.51 -8.86 9.82
C ARG A 116 4.64 -8.55 8.33
N LYS A 117 4.01 -7.47 7.86
CA LYS A 117 4.09 -7.03 6.45
C LYS A 117 5.53 -6.63 6.08
N ARG A 118 6.25 -5.92 6.96
CA ARG A 118 7.66 -5.60 6.76
C ARG A 118 8.52 -6.86 6.63
N HIS A 119 8.29 -7.85 7.47
CA HIS A 119 9.01 -9.12 7.39
C HIS A 119 8.77 -9.83 6.05
N ILE A 120 7.52 -9.87 5.57
CA ILE A 120 7.20 -10.44 4.26
C ILE A 120 7.93 -9.69 3.14
N ALA A 121 7.95 -8.37 3.15
CA ALA A 121 8.66 -7.57 2.16
C ALA A 121 10.17 -7.86 2.17
N LEU A 122 10.79 -7.85 3.34
CA LEU A 122 12.22 -8.13 3.48
C LEU A 122 12.57 -9.58 3.14
N SER A 123 11.68 -10.54 3.36
CA SER A 123 11.90 -11.92 2.93
C SER A 123 11.93 -12.10 1.42
N ARG A 124 11.34 -11.16 0.65
CA ARG A 124 11.41 -11.14 -0.83
C ARG A 124 12.62 -10.33 -1.35
N PHE A 125 12.87 -9.17 -0.77
CA PHE A 125 13.83 -8.19 -1.29
C PHE A 125 15.17 -8.18 -0.54
N GLY A 126 15.26 -8.84 0.61
CA GLY A 126 16.47 -8.90 1.45
C GLY A 126 16.67 -7.63 2.29
N THR A 127 16.65 -6.46 1.70
CA THR A 127 16.86 -5.17 2.37
C THR A 127 15.80 -4.14 1.99
N GLU A 128 15.63 -3.11 2.81
CA GLU A 128 14.77 -1.97 2.52
C GLU A 128 15.25 -1.21 1.28
N GLU A 129 16.56 -1.04 1.12
CA GLU A 129 17.16 -0.41 -0.06
C GLU A 129 16.78 -1.16 -1.35
N SER A 130 16.87 -2.49 -1.34
CA SER A 130 16.48 -3.32 -2.48
C SER A 130 14.98 -3.25 -2.75
N LEU A 131 14.13 -3.15 -1.72
CA LEU A 131 12.68 -2.98 -1.85
C LEU A 131 12.32 -1.67 -2.57
N PHE A 132 13.08 -0.60 -2.33
CA PHE A 132 12.84 0.72 -2.95
C PHE A 132 13.69 0.98 -4.20
N SER A 133 14.56 0.06 -4.58
CA SER A 133 15.22 0.09 -5.88
C SER A 133 14.24 -0.25 -7.00
N ASP A 134 14.49 0.30 -8.20
CA ASP A 134 13.65 0.01 -9.35
C ASP A 134 13.63 -1.49 -9.67
N THR A 135 12.46 -2.08 -9.65
CA THR A 135 12.26 -3.43 -10.19
C THR A 135 12.44 -3.45 -11.71
N PRO A 136 12.65 -4.61 -12.35
CA PRO A 136 12.69 -4.71 -13.81
C PRO A 136 11.45 -4.12 -14.49
N ALA A 137 10.26 -4.31 -13.93
CA ALA A 137 9.01 -3.75 -14.43
C ALA A 137 8.99 -2.22 -14.34
N GLU A 138 9.40 -1.65 -13.21
CA GLU A 138 9.51 -0.20 -13.03
C GLU A 138 10.50 0.41 -14.01
N ALA A 139 11.68 -0.17 -14.15
CA ALA A 139 12.70 0.28 -15.09
C ALA A 139 12.20 0.23 -16.55
N ALA A 140 11.46 -0.83 -16.92
CA ALA A 140 10.87 -0.98 -18.25
C ALA A 140 9.79 0.07 -18.52
N CYS A 141 8.88 0.32 -17.57
CA CYS A 141 7.85 1.34 -17.67
C CYS A 141 8.45 2.76 -17.75
N LYS A 142 9.42 3.09 -16.88
CA LYS A 142 10.16 4.36 -16.94
C LYS A 142 10.82 4.58 -18.31
N LYS A 143 11.45 3.54 -18.86
CA LYS A 143 12.09 3.60 -20.18
C LYS A 143 11.08 3.83 -21.30
N ALA A 144 9.93 3.13 -21.27
CA ALA A 144 8.89 3.26 -22.28
C ALA A 144 8.25 4.65 -22.28
N LEU A 145 8.03 5.23 -21.09
CA LEU A 145 7.40 6.56 -20.93
C LEU A 145 8.37 7.73 -21.01
N ARG A 146 9.65 7.47 -21.31
CA ARG A 146 10.63 8.54 -21.45
C ARG A 146 10.21 9.52 -22.56
N GLY A 147 10.14 10.82 -22.20
CA GLY A 147 9.75 11.90 -23.12
C GLY A 147 8.23 12.08 -23.28
N VAL A 148 7.42 11.26 -22.67
CA VAL A 148 5.97 11.49 -22.58
C VAL A 148 5.71 12.61 -21.59
N LYS A 149 4.95 13.63 -22.02
CA LYS A 149 4.62 14.78 -21.17
C LYS A 149 3.54 14.38 -20.16
N ARG A 150 3.74 14.79 -18.92
CA ARG A 150 2.71 14.68 -17.88
C ARG A 150 1.64 15.76 -18.07
N ILE A 151 0.41 15.44 -17.73
CA ILE A 151 -0.70 16.40 -17.77
C ILE A 151 -0.51 17.38 -16.63
N LYS A 152 -0.34 18.66 -16.96
CA LYS A 152 -0.29 19.74 -15.97
C LYS A 152 -1.71 20.00 -15.44
N ASN A 153 -1.82 20.40 -14.18
CA ASN A 153 -3.07 20.79 -13.49
C ASN A 153 -3.95 19.66 -12.96
N ARG A 154 -3.46 18.42 -12.88
CA ARG A 154 -4.08 17.39 -12.03
C ARG A 154 -3.36 17.33 -10.68
N VAL A 155 -4.10 16.98 -9.63
CA VAL A 155 -3.56 16.76 -8.27
C VAL A 155 -2.46 15.70 -8.31
N PHE A 156 -2.61 14.72 -9.19
CA PHE A 156 -1.63 13.69 -9.52
C PHE A 156 -1.00 14.00 -10.89
N ASN A 157 0.33 13.94 -10.97
CA ASN A 157 1.08 14.17 -12.22
C ASN A 157 0.96 12.99 -13.20
N ASP A 158 -0.22 12.80 -13.75
CA ASP A 158 -0.56 11.67 -14.61
C ASP A 158 -0.04 11.82 -16.02
N TYR A 159 0.13 10.70 -16.73
CA TYR A 159 0.36 10.68 -18.17
C TYR A 159 -0.95 10.67 -18.95
N GLY A 160 -0.95 11.17 -20.19
CA GLY A 160 -2.07 11.02 -21.12
C GLY A 160 -2.21 9.55 -21.55
N MET A 161 -3.35 8.92 -21.26
CA MET A 161 -3.54 7.49 -21.47
C MET A 161 -3.42 7.02 -22.93
N GLU A 162 -3.75 7.88 -23.91
CA GLU A 162 -3.52 7.57 -25.33
C GLU A 162 -2.03 7.41 -25.64
N GLN A 163 -1.19 8.34 -25.17
CA GLN A 163 0.26 8.27 -25.34
C GLN A 163 0.87 7.08 -24.58
N VAL A 164 0.35 6.78 -23.39
CA VAL A 164 0.72 5.60 -22.60
C VAL A 164 0.45 4.33 -23.41
N ALA A 165 -0.76 4.18 -23.93
CA ALA A 165 -1.16 3.02 -24.74
C ALA A 165 -0.28 2.85 -25.98
N GLU A 166 0.01 3.93 -26.73
CA GLU A 166 0.92 3.89 -27.87
C GLU A 166 2.34 3.46 -27.52
N ARG A 167 2.84 3.89 -26.34
CA ARG A 167 4.19 3.53 -25.89
C ARG A 167 4.28 2.09 -25.45
N PHE A 168 3.30 1.60 -24.71
CA PHE A 168 3.29 0.21 -24.26
C PHE A 168 3.00 -0.75 -25.41
N ALA A 169 2.13 -0.40 -26.37
CA ALA A 169 1.89 -1.22 -27.56
C ALA A 169 3.16 -1.49 -28.40
N LYS A 170 4.18 -0.62 -28.34
CA LYS A 170 5.49 -0.81 -28.98
C LYS A 170 6.42 -1.75 -28.22
N ARG A 171 6.01 -2.23 -27.07
CA ARG A 171 6.79 -3.04 -26.13
C ARG A 171 6.00 -4.30 -25.78
N PRO A 172 6.25 -5.41 -26.49
CA PRO A 172 5.53 -6.67 -26.23
C PRO A 172 5.62 -7.14 -24.77
N ASP A 173 6.72 -6.84 -24.09
CA ASP A 173 6.94 -7.15 -22.67
C ASP A 173 6.12 -6.26 -21.72
N LEU A 174 5.49 -5.19 -22.19
CA LEU A 174 4.61 -4.29 -21.42
C LEU A 174 3.14 -4.37 -21.86
N GLN A 175 2.83 -5.16 -22.86
CA GLN A 175 1.50 -5.27 -23.43
C GLN A 175 0.82 -6.58 -23.01
N PRO A 176 -0.30 -6.55 -22.26
CA PRO A 176 -1.05 -7.76 -21.96
C PRO A 176 -1.74 -8.33 -23.20
N ASN A 177 -1.74 -9.65 -23.37
CA ASN A 177 -2.39 -10.35 -24.48
C ASN A 177 -3.77 -10.92 -24.10
N THR A 178 -3.98 -11.19 -22.80
CA THR A 178 -5.18 -11.84 -22.28
C THR A 178 -5.72 -11.09 -21.07
N LEU A 179 -6.97 -11.34 -20.69
CA LEU A 179 -7.53 -10.80 -19.45
C LEU A 179 -6.70 -11.24 -18.23
N ALA A 180 -6.25 -12.49 -18.23
CA ALA A 180 -5.39 -13.02 -17.18
C ALA A 180 -4.02 -12.29 -17.08
N ASP A 181 -3.46 -11.81 -18.21
CA ASP A 181 -2.26 -10.96 -18.18
C ASP A 181 -2.57 -9.59 -17.58
N CYS A 182 -3.71 -8.98 -17.91
CA CYS A 182 -4.13 -7.72 -17.31
C CYS A 182 -4.22 -7.82 -15.77
N LEU A 183 -4.93 -8.86 -15.29
CA LEU A 183 -5.04 -9.12 -13.85
C LEU A 183 -3.69 -9.39 -13.20
N HIS A 184 -2.80 -10.12 -13.87
CA HIS A 184 -1.45 -10.38 -13.39
C HIS A 184 -0.63 -9.09 -13.24
N GLY A 185 -0.67 -8.19 -14.22
CA GLY A 185 0.01 -6.90 -14.16
C GLY A 185 -0.50 -6.01 -13.03
N ARG A 186 -1.83 -5.95 -12.85
CA ARG A 186 -2.47 -5.20 -11.77
C ARG A 186 -2.12 -5.78 -10.40
N ALA A 187 -2.24 -7.10 -10.23
CA ALA A 187 -1.87 -7.77 -8.98
C ALA A 187 -0.42 -7.52 -8.58
N TYR A 188 0.50 -7.45 -9.56
CA TYR A 188 1.90 -7.09 -9.33
C TYR A 188 2.04 -5.69 -8.71
N TRP A 189 1.39 -4.66 -9.28
CA TRP A 189 1.49 -3.30 -8.79
C TRP A 189 0.89 -3.15 -7.40
N HIS A 190 -0.29 -3.73 -7.18
CA HIS A 190 -0.96 -3.70 -5.88
C HIS A 190 -0.14 -4.42 -4.80
N GLU A 191 0.45 -5.57 -5.14
CA GLU A 191 1.29 -6.29 -4.19
C GLU A 191 2.60 -5.54 -3.89
N LEU A 192 3.25 -4.93 -4.90
CA LEU A 192 4.44 -4.13 -4.69
C LEU A 192 4.17 -2.91 -3.79
N ASP A 193 3.05 -2.23 -4.00
CA ASP A 193 2.60 -1.13 -3.15
C ASP A 193 2.32 -1.61 -1.71
N ARG A 194 1.61 -2.73 -1.57
CA ARG A 194 1.32 -3.37 -0.28
C ARG A 194 2.59 -3.73 0.50
N LEU A 195 3.65 -4.14 -0.19
CA LEU A 195 4.94 -4.45 0.42
C LEU A 195 5.70 -3.19 0.86
N ARG A 196 5.57 -2.07 0.15
CA ARG A 196 6.24 -0.79 0.45
C ARG A 196 5.50 0.06 1.48
N THR A 197 4.18 -0.01 1.53
CA THR A 197 3.33 0.78 2.46
C THR A 197 3.75 0.71 3.93
N PRO A 198 4.14 -0.46 4.50
CA PRO A 198 4.56 -0.54 5.91
C PRO A 198 5.82 0.25 6.25
N PHE A 199 6.59 0.67 5.27
CA PHE A 199 7.81 1.47 5.42
C PHE A 199 7.57 2.98 5.29
N GLY A 200 6.32 3.41 5.13
CA GLY A 200 5.96 4.82 4.98
C GLY A 200 6.09 5.31 3.54
N CYS A 201 5.96 4.42 2.57
CA CYS A 201 5.89 4.81 1.17
C CYS A 201 4.67 5.71 0.94
N GLY A 202 4.87 6.76 0.15
CA GLY A 202 3.79 7.60 -0.36
C GLY A 202 3.05 6.95 -1.54
N ASP A 203 2.34 7.76 -2.31
CA ASP A 203 1.59 7.30 -3.48
C ASP A 203 2.46 6.55 -4.49
N SER A 204 1.84 5.63 -5.22
CA SER A 204 2.49 4.88 -6.30
C SER A 204 3.06 5.84 -7.35
N PRO A 205 4.27 5.57 -7.88
CA PRO A 205 4.87 6.42 -8.91
C PRO A 205 4.00 6.49 -10.17
N ALA A 206 3.96 7.66 -10.81
CA ALA A 206 3.09 7.89 -11.97
C ALA A 206 3.27 6.88 -13.12
N TYR A 207 4.48 6.34 -13.33
CA TYR A 207 4.71 5.31 -14.35
C TYR A 207 4.10 3.95 -13.97
N ALA A 208 4.07 3.62 -12.68
CA ALA A 208 3.43 2.41 -12.17
C ALA A 208 1.92 2.54 -12.31
N GLN A 209 1.36 3.65 -11.86
CA GLN A 209 -0.06 3.97 -12.03
C GLN A 209 -0.47 3.94 -13.51
N ALA A 210 0.32 4.55 -14.42
CA ALA A 210 0.03 4.55 -15.84
C ALA A 210 -0.03 3.13 -16.45
N HIS A 211 0.82 2.20 -15.97
CA HIS A 211 0.77 0.83 -16.45
C HIS A 211 -0.39 0.05 -15.83
N ASP A 212 -0.71 0.27 -14.56
CA ASP A 212 -1.89 -0.32 -13.91
C ASP A 212 -3.17 0.13 -14.62
N ASP A 213 -3.32 1.43 -14.87
CA ASP A 213 -4.44 2.00 -15.63
C ASP A 213 -4.51 1.47 -17.08
N HIS A 214 -3.34 1.27 -17.72
CA HIS A 214 -3.29 0.64 -19.03
C HIS A 214 -3.81 -0.81 -18.99
N CYS A 215 -3.38 -1.61 -18.03
CA CYS A 215 -3.89 -2.98 -17.83
C CYS A 215 -5.40 -2.97 -17.59
N PHE A 216 -5.90 -2.04 -16.76
CA PHE A 216 -7.34 -1.89 -16.51
C PHE A 216 -8.11 -1.54 -17.78
N ALA A 217 -7.65 -0.55 -18.55
CA ALA A 217 -8.27 -0.16 -19.82
C ALA A 217 -8.26 -1.29 -20.88
N MET A 218 -7.25 -2.19 -20.81
CA MET A 218 -7.18 -3.35 -21.72
C MET A 218 -8.24 -4.42 -21.39
N LEU A 219 -8.78 -4.48 -20.18
CA LEU A 219 -9.91 -5.34 -19.82
C LEU A 219 -11.17 -5.07 -20.67
N ALA A 220 -11.35 -3.83 -21.13
CA ALA A 220 -12.45 -3.47 -22.04
C ALA A 220 -12.21 -3.86 -23.50
N LYS A 221 -10.98 -4.22 -23.88
CA LYS A 221 -10.57 -4.41 -25.28
C LYS A 221 -10.23 -5.87 -25.62
N ILE A 222 -9.76 -6.61 -24.63
CA ILE A 222 -9.39 -8.03 -24.80
C ILE A 222 -10.63 -8.88 -24.56
N ALA A 223 -11.06 -9.63 -25.55
CA ALA A 223 -12.19 -10.54 -25.40
C ALA A 223 -11.85 -11.69 -24.44
N PRO A 224 -12.78 -12.05 -23.53
CA PRO A 224 -12.59 -13.20 -22.66
C PRO A 224 -12.53 -14.51 -23.46
N ARG A 225 -11.65 -15.41 -23.06
CA ARG A 225 -11.51 -16.73 -23.69
C ARG A 225 -12.47 -17.75 -23.09
N THR A 226 -12.79 -17.58 -21.81
CA THR A 226 -13.66 -18.47 -21.05
C THR A 226 -14.53 -17.69 -20.08
N LYS A 227 -15.56 -18.35 -19.57
CA LYS A 227 -16.44 -17.79 -18.53
C LYS A 227 -15.69 -17.50 -17.23
N GLU A 228 -14.73 -18.35 -16.90
CA GLU A 228 -13.90 -18.22 -15.69
C GLU A 228 -13.03 -16.96 -15.76
N GLU A 229 -12.49 -16.62 -16.94
CA GLU A 229 -11.77 -15.35 -17.10
C GLU A 229 -12.67 -14.14 -16.85
N SER A 230 -13.93 -14.19 -17.30
CA SER A 230 -14.87 -13.10 -17.03
C SER A 230 -15.19 -12.98 -15.54
N PHE A 231 -15.40 -14.08 -14.85
CA PHE A 231 -15.64 -14.06 -13.41
C PHE A 231 -14.42 -13.53 -12.65
N ALA A 232 -13.22 -13.95 -13.03
CA ALA A 232 -12.00 -13.44 -12.39
C ALA A 232 -11.85 -11.91 -12.53
N VAL A 233 -12.27 -11.34 -13.68
CA VAL A 233 -12.29 -9.88 -13.85
C VAL A 233 -13.34 -9.22 -12.97
N LEU A 234 -14.55 -9.79 -12.85
CA LEU A 234 -15.61 -9.26 -11.99
C LEU A 234 -15.19 -9.28 -10.51
N GLU A 235 -14.66 -10.40 -10.04
CA GLU A 235 -14.12 -10.54 -8.68
C GLU A 235 -13.04 -9.50 -8.40
N HIS A 236 -12.14 -9.28 -9.37
CA HIS A 236 -11.09 -8.27 -9.23
C HIS A 236 -11.65 -6.84 -9.14
N ILE A 237 -12.65 -6.49 -9.96
CA ILE A 237 -13.30 -5.17 -9.90
C ILE A 237 -13.99 -4.95 -8.55
N GLU A 238 -14.63 -5.98 -8.00
CA GLU A 238 -15.25 -5.91 -6.67
C GLU A 238 -14.21 -5.81 -5.56
N GLU A 239 -13.14 -6.62 -5.60
CA GLU A 239 -12.08 -6.63 -4.58
C GLU A 239 -11.39 -5.28 -4.43
N TYR A 240 -11.19 -4.56 -5.53
CA TYR A 240 -10.47 -3.27 -5.55
C TYR A 240 -11.38 -2.04 -5.61
N ASP A 241 -12.71 -2.23 -5.49
CA ASP A 241 -13.72 -1.15 -5.55
C ASP A 241 -13.60 -0.28 -6.82
N ASP A 242 -13.30 -0.94 -7.94
CA ASP A 242 -13.11 -0.30 -9.25
C ASP A 242 -14.42 -0.09 -10.04
N THR A 243 -15.58 -0.35 -9.41
CA THR A 243 -16.90 -0.30 -10.07
C THR A 243 -17.24 1.08 -10.64
N ASP A 244 -16.80 2.15 -9.98
CA ASP A 244 -17.07 3.54 -10.34
C ASP A 244 -16.05 4.14 -11.32
N ARG A 245 -15.06 3.36 -11.78
CA ARG A 245 -14.10 3.84 -12.79
C ARG A 245 -14.76 4.03 -14.15
N GLN A 246 -14.25 5.03 -14.90
CA GLN A 246 -14.79 5.41 -16.21
C GLN A 246 -14.82 4.23 -17.22
N GLU A 247 -13.86 3.30 -17.12
CA GLU A 247 -13.73 2.14 -18.00
C GLU A 247 -14.66 0.99 -17.63
N SER A 248 -15.17 0.92 -16.40
CA SER A 248 -15.91 -0.22 -15.87
C SER A 248 -17.17 -0.58 -16.66
N PRO A 249 -17.99 0.37 -17.15
CA PRO A 249 -19.11 0.01 -18.02
C PRO A 249 -18.68 -0.68 -19.33
N ALA A 250 -17.58 -0.24 -19.95
CA ALA A 250 -17.06 -0.84 -21.17
C ALA A 250 -16.47 -2.24 -20.91
N ILE A 251 -15.84 -2.43 -19.75
CA ILE A 251 -15.34 -3.74 -19.32
C ILE A 251 -16.50 -4.70 -19.15
N LEU A 252 -17.53 -4.33 -18.40
CA LEU A 252 -18.73 -5.16 -18.21
C LEU A 252 -19.39 -5.53 -19.54
N HIS A 253 -19.52 -4.58 -20.46
CA HIS A 253 -20.04 -4.85 -21.79
C HIS A 253 -19.18 -5.88 -22.55
N ASN A 254 -17.84 -5.74 -22.51
CA ASN A 254 -16.91 -6.69 -23.13
C ASN A 254 -17.07 -8.11 -22.55
N LEU A 255 -17.17 -8.23 -21.23
CA LEU A 255 -17.31 -9.53 -20.57
C LEU A 255 -18.61 -10.25 -20.91
N ILE A 256 -19.71 -9.51 -21.09
CA ILE A 256 -21.02 -10.06 -21.43
C ILE A 256 -21.10 -10.39 -22.94
N SER A 257 -20.48 -9.59 -23.79
CA SER A 257 -20.51 -9.74 -25.26
C SER A 257 -19.57 -10.83 -25.77
N GLY A 258 -18.60 -11.26 -24.96
CA GLY A 258 -17.71 -12.35 -25.26
C GLY A 258 -18.51 -13.63 -25.42
N GLY A 259 -18.65 -14.07 -26.66
CA GLY A 259 -19.30 -15.37 -26.94
C GLY A 259 -18.48 -16.48 -26.29
N TRP A 260 -19.06 -17.08 -25.27
CA TRP A 260 -18.51 -18.27 -24.61
C TRP A 260 -18.54 -19.43 -25.63
N ALA A 261 -17.40 -19.87 -26.09
CA ALA A 261 -17.27 -21.10 -26.88
C ALA A 261 -17.17 -22.32 -25.99
#